data_1d996ebfa415691ca30f3010c70863ad
#
_entry.id   1d996ebfa415691ca30f3010c70863ad
#
_cell.length_a   1.000
_cell.length_b   1.000
_cell.length_c   1.000
_cell.angle_alpha   90.00
_cell.angle_beta   90.00
_cell.angle_gamma   90.00
#
_symmetry.space_group_name_H-M   'P 1'
#
loop_
_entity.id
_entity.type
_entity.pdbx_description
1 polymer ?
#
loop_
_entity_poly.entity_id
_entity_poly.type
_entity_poly.pdbx_seq_one_letter_code
_entity_poly.pdbx_strand_id
1 'polypeptide(L)'
;MRSTLMITACLLALAAAPAAQATGLATCNSGPKSGWQPQDALKTKLTGEGWKIRRIKVDGGCYEVYAINAKGERVESYFHPVTFKHILTTKH
;
A
#
# COMPACT_ATOMS: atom_id res chain seq x y z
N MET A 1 -39.95 -27.53 29.74
CA MET A 1 -39.55 -27.26 29.51
C MET A 1 -38.89 -26.68 29.04
N ARG A 2 -38.47 -26.37 28.67
CA ARG A 2 -37.86 -25.81 28.34
C ARG A 2 -37.14 -25.32 27.68
N SER A 3 -36.84 -24.89 27.22
CA SER A 3 -36.21 -24.41 26.66
C SER A 3 -35.35 -23.89 26.40
N THR A 4 -34.93 -23.66 26.10
CA THR A 4 -34.10 -23.17 25.92
C THR A 4 -33.38 -22.64 25.11
N LEU A 5 -33.08 -22.17 24.79
CA LEU A 5 -32.47 -21.61 24.08
C LEU A 5 -31.44 -21.10 23.86
N MET A 6 -30.90 -20.91 23.40
CA MET A 6 -30.01 -20.51 23.20
C MET A 6 -29.45 -19.75 22.48
N ILE A 7 -29.11 -19.32 22.31
CA ILE A 7 -28.71 -18.54 21.69
C ILE A 7 -27.62 -18.24 21.36
N THR A 8 -27.13 -18.13 20.94
CA THR A 8 -26.23 -17.94 20.56
C THR A 8 -25.70 -17.03 20.06
N ALA A 9 -25.42 -16.47 19.93
CA ALA A 9 -24.94 -15.52 19.68
C ALA A 9 -23.88 -15.36 18.93
N CYS A 10 -23.59 -15.26 18.27
CA CYS A 10 -22.73 -15.13 17.54
C CYS A 10 -22.06 -14.18 17.31
N LEU A 11 -21.57 -13.81 17.34
CA LEU A 11 -20.93 -13.00 17.23
C LEU A 11 -20.16 -12.62 16.42
N LEU A 12 -19.97 -12.29 15.94
CA LEU A 12 -19.41 -11.91 15.21
C LEU A 12 -18.50 -11.20 15.17
N ALA A 13 -18.01 -11.16 15.13
CA ALA A 13 -17.03 -10.63 15.21
C ALA A 13 -16.56 -9.91 14.17
N LEU A 14 -16.64 -9.36 13.86
CA LEU A 14 -16.33 -8.74 13.03
C LEU A 14 -15.21 -8.21 13.04
N ALA A 15 -14.65 -8.46 12.87
CA ALA A 15 -13.48 -8.13 12.85
C ALA A 15 -13.24 -7.09 12.02
N ALA A 16 -12.82 -6.28 12.38
CA ALA A 16 -12.55 -5.27 11.71
C ALA A 16 -11.52 -5.54 10.83
N ALA A 17 -11.73 -5.44 9.75
CA ALA A 17 -10.77 -5.54 8.86
C ALA A 17 -9.88 -4.43 9.04
N PRO A 18 -8.75 -4.62 9.07
CA PRO A 18 -7.83 -3.60 9.15
C PRO A 18 -7.93 -2.85 7.91
N ALA A 19 -7.62 -1.71 8.02
CA ALA A 19 -7.59 -0.90 6.93
C ALA A 19 -6.85 -1.60 5.94
N ALA A 20 -7.48 -1.93 5.02
CA ALA A 20 -6.92 -2.74 4.07
C ALA A 20 -5.84 -2.03 3.40
N GLN A 21 -4.77 -2.64 3.31
CA GLN A 21 -3.77 -2.17 2.42
C GLN A 21 -4.17 -2.63 1.07
N ALA A 22 -4.25 -1.73 0.16
CA ALA A 22 -4.58 -2.08 -1.20
C ALA A 22 -3.32 -2.58 -1.88
N THR A 23 -3.07 -3.87 -1.77
CA THR A 23 -1.93 -4.48 -2.44
C THR A 23 -2.39 -5.17 -3.70
N GLY A 24 -1.45 -5.48 -4.57
CA GLY A 24 -1.75 -6.21 -5.78
C GLY A 24 -2.44 -5.40 -6.85
N LEU A 25 -2.41 -4.07 -6.74
CA LEU A 25 -3.12 -3.21 -7.65
C LEU A 25 -2.37 -2.95 -8.95
N ALA A 26 -1.07 -3.16 -8.96
CA ALA A 26 -0.27 -2.89 -10.14
C ALA A 26 0.82 -3.94 -10.27
N THR A 27 1.27 -4.12 -11.49
CA THR A 27 2.38 -5.00 -11.81
C THR A 27 3.35 -4.24 -12.67
N CYS A 28 4.63 -4.35 -12.35
CA CYS A 28 5.67 -3.72 -13.14
C CYS A 28 6.56 -4.78 -13.76
N ASN A 29 6.89 -4.60 -15.02
CA ASN A 29 7.83 -5.46 -15.70
C ASN A 29 9.21 -4.87 -15.47
N SER A 30 9.83 -5.24 -14.37
CA SER A 30 10.98 -4.53 -13.85
C SER A 30 12.31 -5.23 -14.03
N GLY A 31 12.29 -6.45 -14.52
CA GLY A 31 13.51 -7.22 -14.65
C GLY A 31 14.13 -7.55 -13.30
N PRO A 32 15.36 -8.00 -13.29
CA PRO A 32 16.01 -8.41 -12.05
C PRO A 32 16.28 -7.23 -11.16
N LYS A 33 16.23 -7.47 -9.86
CA LYS A 33 16.41 -6.40 -8.87
C LYS A 33 17.75 -5.72 -8.97
N SER A 34 18.74 -6.37 -9.54
CA SER A 34 20.05 -5.74 -9.72
C SER A 34 19.98 -4.50 -10.62
N GLY A 35 18.93 -4.38 -11.43
CA GLY A 35 18.74 -3.21 -12.27
C GLY A 35 17.85 -2.15 -11.68
N TRP A 36 17.36 -2.35 -10.47
CA TRP A 36 16.44 -1.40 -9.83
C TRP A 36 17.23 -0.30 -9.13
N GLN A 37 16.66 0.90 -9.14
CA GLN A 37 17.18 1.96 -8.28
C GLN A 37 16.81 1.64 -6.84
N PRO A 38 17.62 2.03 -5.88
CA PRO A 38 17.32 1.71 -4.48
C PRO A 38 16.08 2.47 -3.99
N GLN A 39 15.39 1.88 -3.04
CA GLN A 39 14.22 2.52 -2.44
C GLN A 39 14.55 3.89 -1.87
N ASP A 40 15.77 4.04 -1.33
CA ASP A 40 16.17 5.32 -0.75
C ASP A 40 16.20 6.43 -1.79
N ALA A 41 16.53 6.11 -3.03
CA ALA A 41 16.53 7.11 -4.07
C ALA A 41 15.10 7.57 -4.37
N LEU A 42 14.14 6.67 -4.36
CA LEU A 42 12.74 7.04 -4.54
C LEU A 42 12.24 7.87 -3.36
N LYS A 43 12.61 7.46 -2.16
CA LYS A 43 12.23 8.19 -0.96
C LYS A 43 12.77 9.62 -1.01
N THR A 44 14.01 9.78 -1.39
CA THR A 44 14.63 11.10 -1.50
C THR A 44 13.91 11.95 -2.53
N LYS A 45 13.61 11.34 -3.68
CA LYS A 45 12.92 12.05 -4.75
C LYS A 45 11.56 12.56 -4.27
N LEU A 46 10.76 11.68 -3.69
CA LEU A 46 9.41 12.05 -3.27
C LEU A 46 9.42 13.03 -2.10
N THR A 47 10.34 12.83 -1.17
CA THR A 47 10.47 13.77 -0.04
C THR A 47 10.84 15.16 -0.56
N GLY A 48 11.69 15.20 -1.55
CA GLY A 48 12.04 16.49 -2.17
C GLY A 48 10.88 17.14 -2.89
N GLU A 49 9.85 16.36 -3.24
CA GLU A 49 8.65 16.88 -3.88
C GLU A 49 7.54 17.17 -2.85
N GLY A 50 7.85 17.08 -1.57
CA GLY A 50 6.89 17.43 -0.53
C GLY A 50 6.10 16.25 0.04
N TRP A 51 6.46 15.03 -0.31
CA TRP A 51 5.79 13.85 0.23
C TRP A 51 6.32 13.51 1.60
N LYS A 52 5.47 12.94 2.43
CA LYS A 52 5.88 12.37 3.71
C LYS A 52 5.74 10.87 3.60
N ILE A 53 6.86 10.19 3.51
CA ILE A 53 6.88 8.76 3.25
C ILE A 53 6.69 7.99 4.54
N ARG A 54 5.77 7.04 4.55
CA ARG A 54 5.54 6.18 5.70
C ARG A 54 6.19 4.83 5.49
N ARG A 55 6.15 4.33 4.27
CA ARG A 55 6.67 3.00 3.99
C ARG A 55 6.83 2.82 2.49
N ILE A 56 7.84 2.11 2.10
CA ILE A 56 8.01 1.65 0.72
C ILE A 56 8.22 0.15 0.77
N LYS A 57 7.52 -0.57 -0.08
CA LYS A 57 7.73 -2.00 -0.21
C LYS A 57 7.65 -2.40 -1.68
N VAL A 58 8.00 -3.65 -1.95
CA VAL A 58 7.91 -4.21 -3.29
C VAL A 58 6.58 -4.93 -3.40
N ASP A 59 5.84 -4.65 -4.44
CA ASP A 59 4.59 -5.33 -4.71
C ASP A 59 4.40 -5.43 -6.22
N GLY A 60 4.26 -6.66 -6.72
CA GLY A 60 4.07 -6.89 -8.15
C GLY A 60 5.21 -6.39 -9.01
N GLY A 61 6.41 -6.36 -8.49
CA GLY A 61 7.56 -5.84 -9.22
C GLY A 61 7.65 -4.33 -9.24
N CYS A 62 6.75 -3.65 -8.52
CA CYS A 62 6.77 -2.19 -8.39
C CYS A 62 7.25 -1.80 -7.00
N TYR A 63 7.64 -0.55 -6.84
CA TYR A 63 7.72 0.02 -5.50
C TYR A 63 6.36 0.59 -5.15
N GLU A 64 5.83 0.13 -4.03
CA GLU A 64 4.57 0.64 -3.50
C GLU A 64 4.87 1.54 -2.33
N VAL A 65 4.41 2.80 -2.41
CA VAL A 65 4.72 3.84 -1.44
C VAL A 65 3.47 4.21 -0.67
N TYR A 66 3.54 4.08 0.64
CA TYR A 66 2.49 4.54 1.54
C TYR A 66 2.93 5.89 2.06
N ALA A 67 2.14 6.92 1.82
CA ALA A 67 2.61 8.27 2.09
C ALA A 67 1.47 9.27 2.22
N ILE A 68 1.85 10.46 2.68
CA ILE A 68 1.02 11.66 2.51
C ILE A 68 1.68 12.39 1.36
N ASN A 69 0.96 12.63 0.30
CA ASN A 69 1.56 13.27 -0.87
C ASN A 69 1.67 14.78 -0.69
N ALA A 70 2.17 15.47 -1.70
CA ALA A 70 2.40 16.91 -1.62
C ALA A 70 1.11 17.71 -1.39
N LYS A 71 -0.03 17.14 -1.74
CA LYS A 71 -1.32 17.79 -1.53
C LYS A 71 -1.92 17.50 -0.16
N GLY A 72 -1.22 16.73 0.67
CA GLY A 72 -1.72 16.36 1.99
C GLY A 72 -2.65 15.17 1.96
N GLU A 73 -2.72 14.45 0.88
CA GLU A 73 -3.61 13.29 0.73
C GLU A 73 -2.89 12.02 1.16
N ARG A 74 -3.60 11.17 1.85
CA ARG A 74 -3.07 9.84 2.20
C ARG A 74 -3.21 8.94 0.99
N VAL A 75 -2.10 8.41 0.52
CA VAL A 75 -2.08 7.65 -0.72
C VAL A 75 -1.27 6.38 -0.61
N GLU A 76 -1.57 5.46 -1.51
CA GLU A 76 -0.69 4.34 -1.86
C GLU A 76 -0.39 4.52 -3.34
N SER A 77 0.87 4.70 -3.65
CA SER A 77 1.29 4.99 -5.01
C SER A 77 2.32 3.97 -5.46
N TYR A 78 2.19 3.55 -6.70
CA TYR A 78 3.09 2.56 -7.30
C TYR A 78 4.00 3.24 -8.29
N PHE A 79 5.26 2.88 -8.24
CA PHE A 79 6.28 3.42 -9.12
C PHE A 79 7.10 2.29 -9.71
N HIS A 80 7.51 2.47 -10.95
CA HIS A 80 8.41 1.53 -11.60
C HIS A 80 9.79 1.63 -10.95
N PRO A 81 10.37 0.52 -10.49
CA PRO A 81 11.61 0.63 -9.71
C PRO A 81 12.84 0.97 -10.54
N VAL A 82 12.78 0.83 -11.85
CA VAL A 82 13.93 1.16 -12.69
C VAL A 82 13.91 2.62 -13.09
N THR A 83 12.75 3.15 -13.42
CA THR A 83 12.64 4.52 -13.96
C THR A 83 12.01 5.50 -13.00
N PHE A 84 11.36 4.99 -11.96
CA PHE A 84 10.51 5.77 -11.04
C PHE A 84 9.28 6.36 -11.73
N LYS A 85 8.92 5.83 -12.89
CA LYS A 85 7.69 6.26 -13.54
C LYS A 85 6.52 5.94 -12.63
N HIS A 86 5.63 6.90 -12.44
CA HIS A 86 4.41 6.70 -11.66
C HIS A 86 3.47 5.80 -12.44
N ILE A 87 2.95 4.78 -11.77
CA ILE A 87 2.05 3.80 -12.38
C ILE A 87 0.61 4.02 -11.96
N LEU A 88 0.37 4.15 -10.67
CA LEU A 88 -0.98 4.14 -10.14
C LEU A 88 -0.98 4.77 -8.76
N THR A 89 -2.05 5.46 -8.41
CA THR A 89 -2.25 5.98 -7.07
C THR A 89 -3.68 5.70 -6.63
N THR A 90 -3.82 5.24 -5.40
CA THR A 90 -5.13 5.17 -4.74
C THR A 90 -5.10 6.08 -3.53
N LYS A 91 -6.21 6.74 -3.27
CA LYS A 91 -6.34 7.63 -2.12
C LYS A 91 -7.15 6.97 -1.04
N HIS A 92 -6.87 7.37 0.18
CA HIS A 92 -7.58 6.83 1.34
C HIS A 92 -8.33 7.90 2.11
#